data_9cfc272708c4e39a010b1454c13e52a3
#
_entry.id   9cfc272708c4e39a010b1454c13e52a3
#
_cell.length_a   1.000
_cell.length_b   1.000
_cell.length_c   1.000
_cell.angle_alpha   90.00
_cell.angle_beta   90.00
_cell.angle_gamma   90.00
#
_symmetry.space_group_name_H-M   'P 1'
#
loop_
_entity.id
_entity.type
_entity.pdbx_description
1 polymer ?
#
loop_
_entity_poly.entity_id
_entity_poly.type
_entity_poly.pdbx_seq_one_letter_code
_entity_poly.pdbx_strand_id
1 'polypeptide(L)'
;MVASFEPGVRPFASLRQPIRMGMLGEDGNLYQWIVKAGEDLRQDQRVQQLFRICNESLAQDPEVKASSLFITTYAVLPLSTTLGLIEFVPKTLPFKEFMRSVEGAGNAMDRTLRAYTDGLSKLTGDKLLAQACLSTWKLDKERVAVQYQEIVARADSSTLRTALVNLSSSPEGFFILRKNFVQSFAVVSAMQWLVGIGDRHLSNYLLHLPTGKCVTIDFGYSFGVATSFLLVPELVQLRLTPQLLSVMAPLGTAGPFRETLARVLTRLRLDPDVLLAALETFAQEPTLDWSTLANKESGSRRVEVSLEDFTRGRVDMAKEKLAGGNPSAIMARYIKIFHLETIFISCRELESGLGSHRWQGQGGALRRTVQLVEGGRVGGPGRREEGR
;
A
#
# COMPACT_ATOMS: atom_id res chain seq x y z
N MET A 1 34.99 -3.11 3.42
CA MET A 1 35.05 -1.63 3.22
C MET A 1 34.74 -1.28 1.77
N VAL A 2 34.57 0.01 1.42
CA VAL A 2 34.38 0.45 0.03
C VAL A 2 35.79 0.52 -0.61
N ALA A 3 36.01 -0.22 -1.70
CA ALA A 3 37.25 -0.21 -2.44
C ALA A 3 37.31 0.91 -3.49
N SER A 4 36.21 1.10 -4.23
CA SER A 4 36.10 2.15 -5.24
C SER A 4 34.61 2.45 -5.57
N PHE A 5 34.40 3.51 -6.35
CA PHE A 5 33.08 3.85 -6.91
C PHE A 5 33.08 3.57 -8.41
N GLU A 6 31.92 3.12 -8.93
CA GLU A 6 31.73 3.02 -10.38
C GLU A 6 31.87 4.40 -11.04
N PRO A 7 32.55 4.50 -12.18
CA PRO A 7 32.60 5.74 -12.93
C PRO A 7 31.19 6.05 -13.50
N GLY A 8 30.69 7.21 -13.16
CA GLY A 8 29.41 7.71 -13.63
C GLY A 8 28.22 7.40 -12.72
N VAL A 9 27.27 8.31 -12.72
CA VAL A 9 26.03 8.24 -11.94
C VAL A 9 24.84 8.22 -12.90
N ARG A 10 23.76 7.58 -12.50
CA ARG A 10 22.53 7.46 -13.33
C ARG A 10 21.37 8.15 -12.62
N PRO A 11 20.92 9.32 -13.08
CA PRO A 11 19.77 9.98 -12.52
C PRO A 11 18.49 9.24 -12.90
N PHE A 12 17.50 9.20 -11.97
CA PHE A 12 16.16 8.76 -12.27
C PHE A 12 15.30 9.91 -12.79
N ALA A 13 14.42 9.60 -13.72
CA ALA A 13 13.43 10.54 -14.25
C ALA A 13 12.28 10.72 -13.26
N SER A 14 12.52 11.44 -12.17
CA SER A 14 11.50 11.78 -11.17
C SER A 14 11.64 13.24 -10.75
N LEU A 15 10.64 13.77 -10.01
CA LEU A 15 10.61 15.17 -9.60
C LEU A 15 11.88 15.59 -8.83
N ARG A 16 12.41 14.72 -7.97
CA ARG A 16 13.59 14.99 -7.14
C ARG A 16 14.90 14.43 -7.71
N GLN A 17 14.84 13.79 -8.86
CA GLN A 17 16.00 13.25 -9.61
C GLN A 17 17.02 12.53 -8.72
N PRO A 18 16.64 11.49 -7.95
CA PRO A 18 17.60 10.73 -7.18
C PRO A 18 18.62 10.08 -8.11
N ILE A 19 19.82 9.85 -7.60
CA ILE A 19 20.96 9.39 -8.39
C ILE A 19 21.31 7.96 -7.98
N ARG A 20 21.41 7.06 -8.96
CA ARG A 20 21.96 5.72 -8.72
C ARG A 20 23.46 5.72 -8.88
N MET A 21 24.15 5.15 -7.91
CA MET A 21 25.62 4.98 -7.88
C MET A 21 25.99 3.56 -7.50
N GLY A 22 27.12 3.09 -7.97
CA GLY A 22 27.71 1.80 -7.60
C GLY A 22 28.93 1.99 -6.70
N MET A 23 29.03 1.15 -5.67
CA MET A 23 30.17 1.04 -4.77
C MET A 23 30.74 -0.37 -4.88
N LEU A 24 32.00 -0.52 -5.26
CA LEU A 24 32.70 -1.79 -5.23
C LEU A 24 33.24 -2.03 -3.81
N GLY A 25 32.86 -3.16 -3.21
CA GLY A 25 33.40 -3.59 -1.92
C GLY A 25 34.75 -4.25 -2.07
N GLU A 26 35.54 -4.29 -0.99
CA GLU A 26 36.80 -5.08 -0.91
C GLU A 26 36.56 -6.58 -1.12
N ASP A 27 35.32 -7.05 -0.92
CA ASP A 27 34.86 -8.41 -1.20
C ASP A 27 34.61 -8.69 -2.69
N GLY A 28 34.90 -7.70 -3.56
CA GLY A 28 34.65 -7.78 -5.00
C GLY A 28 33.18 -7.65 -5.44
N ASN A 29 32.26 -7.42 -4.51
CA ASN A 29 30.84 -7.26 -4.83
C ASN A 29 30.49 -5.82 -5.16
N LEU A 30 29.59 -5.65 -6.13
CA LEU A 30 29.04 -4.35 -6.50
C LEU A 30 27.75 -4.08 -5.71
N TYR A 31 27.81 -3.06 -4.86
CA TYR A 31 26.69 -2.55 -4.08
C TYR A 31 26.11 -1.32 -4.75
N GLN A 32 24.84 -1.39 -5.12
CA GLN A 32 24.16 -0.29 -5.80
C GLN A 32 23.29 0.48 -4.82
N TRP A 33 23.42 1.79 -4.84
CA TRP A 33 22.70 2.70 -3.95
C TRP A 33 22.00 3.80 -4.72
N ILE A 34 20.90 4.28 -4.19
CA ILE A 34 20.18 5.46 -4.63
C ILE A 34 20.49 6.56 -3.63
N VAL A 35 21.13 7.64 -4.11
CA VAL A 35 21.36 8.86 -3.34
C VAL A 35 20.11 9.72 -3.47
N LYS A 36 19.46 10.04 -2.37
CA LYS A 36 18.23 10.84 -2.33
C LYS A 36 18.48 12.09 -1.48
N ALA A 37 18.21 13.26 -2.04
CA ALA A 37 18.39 14.55 -1.39
C ALA A 37 17.06 15.29 -1.25
N GLY A 38 16.96 16.18 -0.24
CA GLY A 38 15.78 16.99 0.02
C GLY A 38 14.65 16.26 0.75
N GLU A 39 14.91 15.08 1.32
CA GLU A 39 13.94 14.29 2.09
C GLU A 39 14.58 13.69 3.34
N ASP A 40 13.78 13.55 4.39
CA ASP A 40 14.17 12.89 5.63
C ASP A 40 13.91 11.38 5.53
N LEU A 41 14.96 10.61 5.24
CA LEU A 41 14.86 9.15 5.07
C LEU A 41 14.73 8.35 6.38
N ARG A 42 14.72 9.01 7.54
CA ARG A 42 14.53 8.31 8.83
C ARG A 42 13.17 7.61 8.89
N GLN A 43 12.14 8.16 8.24
CA GLN A 43 10.84 7.50 8.16
C GLN A 43 10.89 6.22 7.34
N ASP A 44 11.54 6.25 6.17
CA ASP A 44 11.74 5.05 5.34
C ASP A 44 12.56 3.99 6.08
N GLN A 45 13.62 4.39 6.80
CA GLN A 45 14.43 3.49 7.62
C GLN A 45 13.58 2.81 8.71
N ARG A 46 12.72 3.56 9.39
CA ARG A 46 11.83 3.04 10.44
C ARG A 46 10.82 2.04 9.90
N VAL A 47 10.23 2.32 8.75
CA VAL A 47 9.32 1.37 8.10
C VAL A 47 10.04 0.09 7.72
N GLN A 48 11.27 0.19 7.18
CA GLN A 48 12.11 -0.98 6.89
C GLN A 48 12.46 -1.76 8.16
N GLN A 49 12.71 -1.10 9.27
CA GLN A 49 12.92 -1.74 10.58
C GLN A 49 11.67 -2.49 11.04
N LEU A 50 10.47 -1.88 10.95
CA LEU A 50 9.21 -2.55 11.26
C LEU A 50 9.00 -3.80 10.38
N PHE A 51 9.32 -3.72 9.09
CA PHE A 51 9.24 -4.87 8.18
C PHE A 51 10.18 -6.01 8.61
N ARG A 52 11.40 -5.71 9.09
CA ARG A 52 12.32 -6.73 9.61
C ARG A 52 11.77 -7.39 10.88
N ILE A 53 11.26 -6.60 11.83
CA ILE A 53 10.61 -7.11 13.05
C ILE A 53 9.43 -8.01 12.68
N CYS A 54 8.61 -7.61 11.72
CA CYS A 54 7.51 -8.45 11.25
C CYS A 54 8.01 -9.74 10.60
N ASN A 55 9.07 -9.69 9.81
CA ASN A 55 9.68 -10.89 9.21
C ASN A 55 10.19 -11.86 10.28
N GLU A 56 10.79 -11.36 11.36
CA GLU A 56 11.25 -12.17 12.49
C GLU A 56 10.06 -12.85 13.19
N SER A 57 8.97 -12.12 13.44
CA SER A 57 7.74 -12.69 13.99
C SER A 57 7.12 -13.74 13.05
N LEU A 58 7.03 -13.43 11.75
CA LEU A 58 6.51 -14.34 10.73
C LEU A 58 7.35 -15.62 10.61
N ALA A 59 8.66 -15.54 10.73
CA ALA A 59 9.57 -16.68 10.65
C ALA A 59 9.41 -17.71 11.81
N GLN A 60 8.73 -17.32 12.89
CA GLN A 60 8.43 -18.21 14.00
C GLN A 60 7.25 -19.16 13.71
N ASP A 61 6.41 -18.83 12.72
CA ASP A 61 5.32 -19.71 12.29
C ASP A 61 5.84 -20.72 11.25
N PRO A 62 5.79 -22.03 11.53
CA PRO A 62 6.33 -23.06 10.64
C PRO A 62 5.70 -23.04 9.23
N GLU A 63 4.40 -22.76 9.13
CA GLU A 63 3.70 -22.74 7.85
C GLU A 63 4.02 -21.49 7.05
N VAL A 64 4.18 -20.34 7.71
CA VAL A 64 4.64 -19.10 7.11
C VAL A 64 6.06 -19.27 6.59
N LYS A 65 6.92 -19.89 7.38
CA LYS A 65 8.32 -20.21 7.00
C LYS A 65 8.38 -21.17 5.81
N ALA A 66 7.61 -22.27 5.84
CA ALA A 66 7.53 -23.23 4.74
C ALA A 66 7.00 -22.60 3.44
N SER A 67 6.10 -21.64 3.53
CA SER A 67 5.55 -20.89 2.40
C SER A 67 6.42 -19.72 1.97
N SER A 68 7.55 -19.47 2.63
CA SER A 68 8.47 -18.33 2.37
C SER A 68 7.75 -16.98 2.30
N LEU A 69 6.81 -16.77 3.23
CA LEU A 69 6.05 -15.53 3.34
C LEU A 69 6.86 -14.51 4.13
N PHE A 70 7.39 -13.52 3.45
CA PHE A 70 8.14 -12.43 4.06
C PHE A 70 8.01 -11.16 3.21
N ILE A 71 8.32 -10.03 3.81
CA ILE A 71 8.40 -8.74 3.16
C ILE A 71 9.85 -8.58 2.65
N THR A 72 10.00 -8.26 1.38
CA THR A 72 11.34 -7.91 0.87
C THR A 72 11.76 -6.57 1.47
N THR A 73 12.85 -6.57 2.19
CA THR A 73 13.44 -5.39 2.82
C THR A 73 14.73 -4.98 2.10
N TYR A 74 15.09 -3.72 2.23
CA TYR A 74 16.33 -3.15 1.73
C TYR A 74 16.89 -2.16 2.75
N ALA A 75 18.16 -1.83 2.65
CA ALA A 75 18.80 -0.89 3.57
C ALA A 75 18.44 0.56 3.22
N VAL A 76 18.21 1.34 4.25
CA VAL A 76 18.06 2.80 4.18
C VAL A 76 18.99 3.41 5.19
N LEU A 77 19.86 4.29 4.74
CA LEU A 77 20.90 4.94 5.54
C LEU A 77 20.71 6.46 5.49
N PRO A 78 19.99 7.05 6.45
CA PRO A 78 19.94 8.49 6.59
C PRO A 78 21.33 9.02 6.98
N LEU A 79 21.86 9.94 6.19
CA LEU A 79 23.16 10.61 6.47
C LEU A 79 22.95 11.96 7.15
N SER A 80 21.82 12.60 6.82
CA SER A 80 21.35 13.83 7.46
C SER A 80 19.81 13.90 7.35
N THR A 81 19.21 14.97 7.82
CA THR A 81 17.76 15.23 7.67
C THR A 81 17.34 15.52 6.23
N THR A 82 18.27 15.70 5.32
CA THR A 82 18.00 16.06 3.92
C THR A 82 18.77 15.21 2.91
N LEU A 83 19.55 14.23 3.36
CA LEU A 83 20.37 13.39 2.50
C LEU A 83 20.43 11.98 3.05
N GLY A 84 20.32 10.98 2.20
CA GLY A 84 20.58 9.60 2.56
C GLY A 84 20.72 8.67 1.37
N LEU A 85 20.99 7.42 1.69
CA LEU A 85 21.22 6.33 0.74
C LEU A 85 20.12 5.28 0.92
N ILE A 86 19.59 4.80 -0.20
CA ILE A 86 18.65 3.68 -0.27
C ILE A 86 19.32 2.58 -1.10
N GLU A 87 19.37 1.36 -0.57
CA GLU A 87 19.85 0.21 -1.31
C GLU A 87 19.00 -0.02 -2.56
N PHE A 88 19.65 -0.11 -3.71
CA PHE A 88 18.95 -0.39 -4.95
C PHE A 88 18.64 -1.88 -5.05
N VAL A 89 17.36 -2.24 -5.13
CA VAL A 89 16.92 -3.62 -5.33
C VAL A 89 17.05 -3.96 -6.82
N PRO A 90 18.01 -4.80 -7.22
CA PRO A 90 18.26 -5.07 -8.64
C PRO A 90 17.13 -5.91 -9.25
N LYS A 91 17.05 -5.89 -10.58
CA LYS A 91 16.08 -6.68 -11.36
C LYS A 91 14.62 -6.41 -10.96
N THR A 92 14.32 -5.22 -10.49
CA THR A 92 12.95 -4.78 -10.21
C THR A 92 12.47 -3.77 -11.23
N LEU A 93 11.15 -3.77 -11.46
CA LEU A 93 10.48 -2.84 -12.36
C LEU A 93 9.19 -2.35 -11.68
N PRO A 94 8.86 -1.03 -11.71
CA PRO A 94 7.58 -0.53 -11.23
C PRO A 94 6.40 -1.20 -11.93
N PHE A 95 5.33 -1.51 -11.19
CA PHE A 95 4.15 -2.16 -11.79
C PHE A 95 3.59 -1.37 -12.96
N LYS A 96 3.60 -0.04 -12.87
CA LYS A 96 3.17 0.84 -13.96
C LYS A 96 3.99 0.61 -15.23
N GLU A 97 5.29 0.54 -15.13
CA GLU A 97 6.19 0.30 -16.28
C GLU A 97 6.09 -1.14 -16.78
N PHE A 98 5.98 -2.10 -15.87
CA PHE A 98 5.81 -3.51 -16.22
C PHE A 98 4.52 -3.75 -17.04
N MET A 99 3.40 -3.12 -16.66
CA MET A 99 2.18 -3.18 -17.46
C MET A 99 2.32 -2.48 -18.82
N ARG A 100 3.00 -1.34 -18.85
CA ARG A 100 3.26 -0.62 -20.11
C ARG A 100 4.05 -1.44 -21.13
N SER A 101 4.90 -2.35 -20.69
CA SER A 101 5.68 -3.20 -21.59
C SER A 101 4.81 -4.10 -22.49
N VAL A 102 3.57 -4.35 -22.10
CA VAL A 102 2.60 -5.16 -22.86
C VAL A 102 1.69 -4.31 -23.72
N GLU A 103 1.37 -3.09 -23.29
CA GLU A 103 0.43 -2.20 -23.99
C GLU A 103 0.98 -1.60 -25.30
N GLY A 104 2.27 -1.75 -25.58
CA GLY A 104 2.93 -1.16 -26.73
C GLY A 104 2.97 0.38 -26.69
N ALA A 105 3.37 1.02 -27.80
CA ALA A 105 3.55 2.47 -27.90
C ALA A 105 2.26 3.30 -27.73
N GLY A 106 1.09 2.65 -27.65
CA GLY A 106 -0.22 3.30 -27.59
C GLY A 106 -0.70 3.74 -26.21
N ASN A 107 -0.05 3.33 -25.13
CA ASN A 107 -0.29 3.77 -23.74
C ASN A 107 -1.79 3.80 -23.34
N ALA A 108 -2.47 2.66 -23.40
CA ALA A 108 -3.91 2.55 -23.08
C ALA A 108 -4.24 3.06 -21.68
N MET A 109 -3.36 2.80 -20.69
CA MET A 109 -3.51 3.29 -19.34
C MET A 109 -3.45 4.83 -19.26
N ASP A 110 -2.53 5.47 -19.99
CA ASP A 110 -2.41 6.93 -20.01
C ASP A 110 -3.59 7.57 -20.74
N ARG A 111 -4.12 6.93 -21.80
CA ARG A 111 -5.37 7.37 -22.46
C ARG A 111 -6.57 7.29 -21.53
N THR A 112 -6.69 6.19 -20.78
CA THR A 112 -7.76 5.99 -19.80
C THR A 112 -7.70 7.05 -18.69
N LEU A 113 -6.49 7.33 -18.18
CA LEU A 113 -6.29 8.37 -17.17
C LEU A 113 -6.62 9.76 -17.71
N ARG A 114 -6.20 10.10 -18.94
CA ARG A 114 -6.55 11.38 -19.58
C ARG A 114 -8.07 11.49 -19.77
N ALA A 115 -8.72 10.46 -20.27
CA ALA A 115 -10.18 10.47 -20.43
C ALA A 115 -10.91 10.70 -19.10
N TYR A 116 -10.40 10.12 -18.00
CA TYR A 116 -10.92 10.37 -16.65
C TYR A 116 -10.71 11.82 -16.22
N THR A 117 -9.50 12.34 -16.38
CA THR A 117 -9.16 13.72 -16.04
C THR A 117 -10.00 14.72 -16.83
N ASP A 118 -10.14 14.52 -18.14
CA ASP A 118 -10.93 15.37 -19.03
C ASP A 118 -12.41 15.32 -18.67
N GLY A 119 -12.91 14.13 -18.31
CA GLY A 119 -14.30 13.95 -17.85
C GLY A 119 -14.56 14.69 -16.54
N LEU A 120 -13.68 14.56 -15.56
CA LEU A 120 -13.79 15.30 -14.29
C LEU A 120 -13.70 16.80 -14.50
N SER A 121 -12.77 17.28 -15.35
CA SER A 121 -12.64 18.69 -15.67
C SER A 121 -13.89 19.27 -16.34
N LYS A 122 -14.55 18.49 -17.20
CA LYS A 122 -15.85 18.88 -17.79
C LYS A 122 -16.98 18.97 -16.78
N LEU A 123 -16.98 18.07 -15.79
CA LEU A 123 -18.03 18.05 -14.75
C LEU A 123 -17.86 19.20 -13.75
N THR A 124 -16.63 19.58 -13.42
CA THR A 124 -16.33 20.53 -12.35
C THR A 124 -15.98 21.92 -12.83
N GLY A 125 -15.57 22.06 -14.11
CA GLY A 125 -14.98 23.29 -14.65
C GLY A 125 -13.52 23.49 -14.25
N ASP A 126 -12.95 22.61 -13.41
CA ASP A 126 -11.58 22.73 -12.92
C ASP A 126 -10.58 22.05 -13.87
N LYS A 127 -9.50 22.76 -14.24
CA LYS A 127 -8.46 22.26 -15.15
C LYS A 127 -7.44 21.36 -14.45
N LEU A 128 -7.28 21.47 -13.14
CA LEU A 128 -6.36 20.66 -12.35
C LEU A 128 -7.07 19.44 -11.79
N LEU A 129 -6.57 18.23 -12.09
CA LEU A 129 -7.13 16.96 -11.63
C LEU A 129 -7.41 16.95 -10.12
N ALA A 130 -6.49 17.50 -9.36
CA ALA A 130 -6.58 17.59 -7.92
C ALA A 130 -7.78 18.42 -7.46
N GLN A 131 -8.00 19.56 -8.10
CA GLN A 131 -9.11 20.48 -7.80
C GLN A 131 -10.42 19.92 -8.31
N ALA A 132 -10.42 19.29 -9.49
CA ALA A 132 -11.55 18.56 -10.03
C ALA A 132 -11.99 17.43 -9.10
N CYS A 133 -11.08 16.65 -8.53
CA CYS A 133 -11.40 15.62 -7.53
C CYS A 133 -12.04 16.21 -6.26
N LEU A 134 -11.52 17.33 -5.74
CA LEU A 134 -12.10 18.00 -4.58
C LEU A 134 -13.49 18.58 -4.87
N SER A 135 -13.69 19.15 -6.04
CA SER A 135 -14.96 19.75 -6.46
C SER A 135 -16.02 18.70 -6.73
N THR A 136 -15.67 17.53 -7.28
CA THR A 136 -16.60 16.41 -7.53
C THR A 136 -17.21 15.87 -6.24
N TRP A 137 -16.47 15.93 -5.12
CA TRP A 137 -17.01 15.51 -3.83
C TRP A 137 -18.11 16.39 -3.32
N LYS A 138 -18.20 17.63 -3.84
CA LYS A 138 -19.23 18.61 -3.47
C LYS A 138 -20.43 18.61 -4.40
N LEU A 139 -20.31 18.08 -5.62
CA LEU A 139 -21.31 18.29 -6.67
C LEU A 139 -22.24 17.08 -6.90
N ASP A 140 -21.83 16.10 -7.65
CA ASP A 140 -22.71 15.02 -8.09
C ASP A 140 -21.94 13.68 -8.03
N LYS A 141 -22.16 12.98 -6.95
CA LYS A 141 -21.46 11.73 -6.64
C LYS A 141 -21.90 10.59 -7.56
N GLU A 142 -23.16 10.58 -7.99
CA GLU A 142 -23.68 9.55 -8.87
C GLU A 142 -23.06 9.66 -10.25
N ARG A 143 -22.97 10.86 -10.80
CA ARG A 143 -22.31 11.11 -12.10
C ARG A 143 -20.83 10.72 -12.07
N VAL A 144 -20.11 11.05 -10.99
CA VAL A 144 -18.69 10.66 -10.82
C VAL A 144 -18.57 9.14 -10.77
N ALA A 145 -19.43 8.46 -10.05
CA ALA A 145 -19.43 7.00 -9.94
C ALA A 145 -19.73 6.34 -11.29
N VAL A 146 -20.71 6.82 -12.03
CA VAL A 146 -21.03 6.33 -13.40
C VAL A 146 -19.84 6.53 -14.32
N GLN A 147 -19.25 7.73 -14.35
CA GLN A 147 -18.09 8.02 -15.16
C GLN A 147 -16.89 7.12 -14.81
N TYR A 148 -16.63 6.90 -13.52
CA TYR A 148 -15.59 5.99 -13.06
C TYR A 148 -15.85 4.56 -13.54
N GLN A 149 -17.09 4.06 -13.43
CA GLN A 149 -17.46 2.73 -13.91
C GLN A 149 -17.27 2.56 -15.41
N GLU A 150 -17.68 3.55 -16.21
CA GLU A 150 -17.48 3.52 -17.66
C GLU A 150 -16.01 3.44 -18.05
N ILE A 151 -15.17 4.19 -17.34
CA ILE A 151 -13.73 4.21 -17.59
C ILE A 151 -13.09 2.88 -17.18
N VAL A 152 -13.43 2.37 -16.00
CA VAL A 152 -12.93 1.06 -15.53
C VAL A 152 -13.38 -0.08 -16.45
N ALA A 153 -14.60 -0.01 -16.99
CA ALA A 153 -15.09 -1.01 -17.93
C ALA A 153 -14.33 -1.01 -19.27
N ARG A 154 -13.77 0.13 -19.66
CA ARG A 154 -12.93 0.27 -20.88
C ARG A 154 -11.47 -0.08 -20.63
N ALA A 155 -11.02 -0.07 -19.39
CA ALA A 155 -9.65 -0.40 -19.04
C ALA A 155 -9.40 -1.92 -19.17
N ASP A 156 -8.31 -2.29 -19.83
CA ASP A 156 -7.91 -3.70 -19.88
C ASP A 156 -7.45 -4.17 -18.49
N SER A 157 -8.27 -5.00 -17.88
CA SER A 157 -7.97 -5.59 -16.58
C SER A 157 -6.94 -6.72 -16.66
N SER A 158 -6.66 -7.24 -17.85
CA SER A 158 -5.77 -8.39 -18.04
C SER A 158 -4.28 -8.00 -18.15
N THR A 159 -3.98 -6.72 -18.35
CA THR A 159 -2.64 -6.21 -18.66
C THR A 159 -1.54 -6.76 -17.75
N LEU A 160 -1.74 -6.70 -16.41
CA LEU A 160 -0.72 -7.20 -15.47
C LEU A 160 -0.55 -8.71 -15.55
N ARG A 161 -1.64 -9.45 -15.72
CA ARG A 161 -1.60 -10.90 -15.90
C ARG A 161 -0.89 -11.27 -17.19
N THR A 162 -1.19 -10.57 -18.27
CA THR A 162 -0.53 -10.77 -19.58
C THR A 162 0.96 -10.47 -19.50
N ALA A 163 1.35 -9.41 -18.79
CA ALA A 163 2.76 -9.10 -18.55
C ALA A 163 3.49 -10.22 -17.79
N LEU A 164 2.85 -10.84 -16.78
CA LEU A 164 3.42 -11.98 -16.06
C LEU A 164 3.50 -13.25 -16.92
N VAL A 165 2.52 -13.47 -17.82
CA VAL A 165 2.57 -14.58 -18.80
C VAL A 165 3.74 -14.37 -19.74
N ASN A 166 3.93 -13.17 -20.28
CA ASN A 166 5.02 -12.84 -21.20
C ASN A 166 6.40 -12.91 -20.54
N LEU A 167 6.48 -12.65 -19.22
CA LEU A 167 7.71 -12.78 -18.44
C LEU A 167 8.09 -14.26 -18.22
N SER A 168 7.11 -15.17 -18.22
CA SER A 168 7.32 -16.58 -17.96
C SER A 168 7.74 -17.33 -19.21
N SER A 169 8.63 -18.31 -19.06
CA SER A 169 9.07 -19.19 -20.17
C SER A 169 8.21 -20.45 -20.32
N SER A 170 7.34 -20.74 -19.35
CA SER A 170 6.45 -21.91 -19.35
C SER A 170 5.20 -21.69 -18.51
N PRO A 171 4.15 -22.50 -18.66
CA PRO A 171 2.96 -22.45 -17.80
C PRO A 171 3.30 -22.64 -16.31
N GLU A 172 4.24 -23.52 -15.97
CA GLU A 172 4.70 -23.78 -14.61
C GLU A 172 5.44 -22.55 -14.06
N GLY A 173 6.28 -21.92 -14.89
CA GLY A 173 6.96 -20.67 -14.59
C GLY A 173 5.96 -19.57 -14.27
N PHE A 174 4.92 -19.41 -15.08
CA PHE A 174 3.84 -18.46 -14.81
C PHE A 174 3.14 -18.77 -13.47
N PHE A 175 2.84 -20.04 -13.20
CA PHE A 175 2.19 -20.43 -11.95
C PHE A 175 3.03 -20.06 -10.72
N ILE A 176 4.35 -20.26 -10.78
CA ILE A 176 5.29 -19.90 -9.73
C ILE A 176 5.35 -18.37 -9.54
N LEU A 177 5.53 -17.62 -10.63
CA LEU A 177 5.58 -16.16 -10.60
C LEU A 177 4.28 -15.58 -10.01
N ARG A 178 3.13 -16.09 -10.47
CA ARG A 178 1.81 -15.69 -10.00
C ARG A 178 1.62 -16.00 -8.50
N LYS A 179 1.98 -17.21 -8.05
CA LYS A 179 1.92 -17.60 -6.63
C LYS A 179 2.73 -16.63 -5.78
N ASN A 180 3.98 -16.41 -6.15
CA ASN A 180 4.88 -15.53 -5.43
C ASN A 180 4.36 -14.08 -5.40
N PHE A 181 3.81 -13.60 -6.54
CA PHE A 181 3.19 -12.30 -6.64
C PHE A 181 2.03 -12.15 -5.64
N VAL A 182 1.05 -13.06 -5.71
CA VAL A 182 -0.17 -12.98 -4.89
C VAL A 182 0.16 -13.06 -3.41
N GLN A 183 1.05 -13.96 -3.02
CA GLN A 183 1.45 -14.13 -1.63
C GLN A 183 2.24 -12.93 -1.11
N SER A 184 3.27 -12.46 -1.81
CA SER A 184 4.05 -11.31 -1.38
C SER A 184 3.23 -10.02 -1.37
N PHE A 185 2.31 -9.85 -2.33
CA PHE A 185 1.39 -8.73 -2.34
C PHE A 185 0.40 -8.76 -1.15
N ALA A 186 -0.05 -9.95 -0.73
CA ALA A 186 -0.88 -10.11 0.46
C ALA A 186 -0.13 -9.74 1.76
N VAL A 187 1.14 -10.19 1.89
CA VAL A 187 1.99 -9.86 3.05
C VAL A 187 2.21 -8.35 3.13
N VAL A 188 2.58 -7.73 2.02
CA VAL A 188 2.75 -6.27 1.92
C VAL A 188 1.46 -5.53 2.26
N SER A 189 0.31 -6.00 1.76
CA SER A 189 -1.00 -5.41 2.02
C SER A 189 -1.38 -5.46 3.50
N ALA A 190 -1.05 -6.56 4.21
CA ALA A 190 -1.24 -6.66 5.65
C ALA A 190 -0.45 -5.58 6.40
N MET A 191 0.80 -5.37 6.00
CA MET A 191 1.65 -4.35 6.63
C MET A 191 1.21 -2.93 6.29
N GLN A 192 0.81 -2.67 5.05
CA GLN A 192 0.26 -1.38 4.64
C GLN A 192 -0.98 -1.03 5.47
N TRP A 193 -1.87 -1.98 5.66
CA TRP A 193 -3.02 -1.81 6.55
C TRP A 193 -2.59 -1.52 7.98
N LEU A 194 -1.74 -2.34 8.55
CA LEU A 194 -1.33 -2.25 9.96
C LEU A 194 -0.63 -0.93 10.27
N VAL A 195 0.41 -0.59 9.50
CA VAL A 195 1.23 0.61 9.70
C VAL A 195 0.56 1.86 9.11
N GLY A 196 -0.51 1.71 8.33
CA GLY A 196 -1.18 2.82 7.68
C GLY A 196 -0.35 3.46 6.57
N ILE A 197 0.31 2.64 5.72
CA ILE A 197 1.15 3.11 4.62
C ILE A 197 0.26 3.43 3.43
N GLY A 198 0.13 4.70 3.07
CA GLY A 198 -0.64 5.21 1.95
C GLY A 198 0.21 5.66 0.77
N ASP A 199 -0.40 6.40 -0.15
CA ASP A 199 0.16 6.81 -1.44
C ASP A 199 0.61 5.62 -2.30
N ARG A 200 -0.22 4.58 -2.31
CA ARG A 200 0.10 3.30 -2.97
C ARG A 200 -0.27 3.28 -4.44
N HIS A 201 0.23 4.25 -5.24
CA HIS A 201 0.12 4.19 -6.68
C HIS A 201 1.04 3.11 -7.29
N LEU A 202 0.78 2.70 -8.55
CA LEU A 202 1.44 1.56 -9.18
C LEU A 202 2.94 1.74 -9.42
N SER A 203 3.48 2.94 -9.27
CA SER A 203 4.93 3.18 -9.32
C SER A 203 5.62 2.96 -7.98
N ASN A 204 4.86 2.90 -6.86
CA ASN A 204 5.36 2.61 -5.51
C ASN A 204 5.32 1.10 -5.17
N TYR A 205 4.97 0.27 -6.16
CA TYR A 205 5.13 -1.18 -6.13
C TYR A 205 6.09 -1.60 -7.22
N LEU A 206 7.11 -2.35 -6.86
CA LEU A 206 8.05 -2.95 -7.80
C LEU A 206 7.80 -4.45 -7.89
N LEU A 207 7.94 -5.00 -9.09
CA LEU A 207 7.99 -6.43 -9.34
C LEU A 207 9.45 -6.86 -9.43
N HIS A 208 9.88 -7.80 -8.61
CA HIS A 208 11.17 -8.47 -8.78
C HIS A 208 11.03 -9.52 -9.88
N LEU A 209 11.55 -9.22 -11.06
CA LEU A 209 11.33 -9.96 -12.29
C LEU A 209 11.69 -11.46 -12.18
N PRO A 210 12.82 -11.87 -11.55
CA PRO A 210 13.18 -13.27 -11.46
C PRO A 210 12.24 -14.11 -10.60
N THR A 211 11.60 -13.53 -9.59
CA THR A 211 10.78 -14.28 -8.62
C THR A 211 9.31 -13.96 -8.66
N GLY A 212 8.90 -12.88 -9.31
CA GLY A 212 7.52 -12.39 -9.29
C GLY A 212 7.11 -11.76 -7.96
N LYS A 213 8.02 -11.57 -6.98
CA LYS A 213 7.68 -10.98 -5.69
C LYS A 213 7.46 -9.47 -5.79
N CYS A 214 6.51 -9.00 -4.99
CA CYS A 214 6.23 -7.58 -4.82
C CYS A 214 7.21 -6.95 -3.81
N VAL A 215 7.79 -5.81 -4.17
CA VAL A 215 8.61 -4.96 -3.30
C VAL A 215 7.97 -3.58 -3.24
N THR A 216 7.91 -2.97 -2.08
CA THR A 216 7.32 -1.63 -1.91
C THR A 216 8.38 -0.62 -1.61
N ILE A 217 8.18 0.59 -2.14
CA ILE A 217 9.08 1.73 -1.97
C ILE A 217 8.26 2.97 -1.60
N ASP A 218 8.94 4.01 -1.14
CA ASP A 218 8.39 5.32 -0.81
C ASP A 218 7.36 5.26 0.33
N PHE A 219 7.83 5.54 1.54
CA PHE A 219 7.04 5.45 2.78
C PHE A 219 6.74 6.81 3.42
N GLY A 220 6.88 7.91 2.66
CA GLY A 220 6.61 9.25 3.14
C GLY A 220 5.21 9.45 3.73
N TYR A 221 4.22 8.72 3.22
CA TYR A 221 2.84 8.74 3.73
C TYR A 221 2.51 7.50 4.56
N SER A 222 3.28 7.24 5.62
CA SER A 222 3.04 6.14 6.56
C SER A 222 2.26 6.61 7.79
N PHE A 223 1.83 5.67 8.61
CA PHE A 223 1.11 5.89 9.88
C PHE A 223 -0.24 6.63 9.71
N GLY A 224 -0.94 6.35 8.61
CA GLY A 224 -2.27 6.92 8.32
C GLY A 224 -2.24 8.39 7.86
N VAL A 225 -1.07 8.96 7.61
CA VAL A 225 -0.91 10.33 7.12
C VAL A 225 -1.61 10.56 5.78
N ALA A 226 -1.63 9.56 4.90
CA ALA A 226 -2.29 9.64 3.60
C ALA A 226 -3.80 9.96 3.69
N THR A 227 -4.47 9.49 4.72
CA THR A 227 -5.90 9.78 4.96
C THR A 227 -6.15 11.25 5.26
N SER A 228 -5.19 11.92 5.90
CA SER A 228 -5.34 13.29 6.37
C SER A 228 -4.82 14.34 5.39
N PHE A 229 -3.77 14.01 4.65
CA PHE A 229 -2.95 15.02 3.96
C PHE A 229 -2.80 14.80 2.47
N LEU A 230 -3.17 13.63 1.94
CA LEU A 230 -3.29 13.49 0.50
C LEU A 230 -4.46 14.33 0.00
N LEU A 231 -4.28 14.93 -1.16
CA LEU A 231 -5.30 15.73 -1.82
C LEU A 231 -6.59 14.92 -2.09
N VAL A 232 -6.41 13.64 -2.43
CA VAL A 232 -7.47 12.63 -2.44
C VAL A 232 -7.20 11.70 -1.25
N PRO A 233 -7.96 11.81 -0.14
CA PRO A 233 -7.75 10.99 1.04
C PRO A 233 -7.84 9.51 0.77
N GLU A 234 -6.87 8.74 1.23
CA GLU A 234 -6.93 7.28 1.20
C GLU A 234 -7.54 6.78 2.52
N LEU A 235 -8.79 6.30 2.45
CA LEU A 235 -9.49 5.76 3.62
C LEU A 235 -9.01 4.35 3.99
N VAL A 236 -8.59 3.58 2.99
CA VAL A 236 -8.10 2.22 3.16
C VAL A 236 -6.71 2.13 2.54
N GLN A 237 -5.73 1.78 3.36
CA GLN A 237 -4.34 1.59 2.94
C GLN A 237 -4.14 0.22 2.26
N LEU A 238 -5.03 -0.12 1.36
CA LEU A 238 -5.02 -1.34 0.56
C LEU A 238 -5.45 -1.02 -0.86
N ARG A 239 -4.59 -1.35 -1.83
CA ARG A 239 -4.90 -1.11 -3.23
C ARG A 239 -5.26 -2.41 -3.94
N LEU A 240 -6.47 -2.49 -4.48
CA LEU A 240 -6.94 -3.61 -5.30
C LEU A 240 -7.55 -3.07 -6.60
N THR A 241 -6.71 -2.92 -7.63
CA THR A 241 -7.19 -2.53 -8.97
C THR A 241 -7.72 -3.76 -9.73
N PRO A 242 -8.52 -3.57 -10.79
CA PRO A 242 -8.94 -4.68 -11.66
C PRO A 242 -7.76 -5.49 -12.22
N GLN A 243 -6.63 -4.84 -12.52
CA GLN A 243 -5.41 -5.49 -12.99
C GLN A 243 -4.80 -6.42 -11.93
N LEU A 244 -4.75 -5.98 -10.67
CA LEU A 244 -4.27 -6.81 -9.55
C LEU A 244 -5.20 -8.01 -9.33
N LEU A 245 -6.52 -7.80 -9.38
CA LEU A 245 -7.53 -8.85 -9.24
C LEU A 245 -7.44 -9.88 -10.37
N SER A 246 -7.15 -9.46 -11.59
CA SER A 246 -6.97 -10.33 -12.76
C SER A 246 -5.84 -11.35 -12.55
N VAL A 247 -4.74 -10.98 -11.89
CA VAL A 247 -3.67 -11.92 -11.54
C VAL A 247 -4.14 -12.98 -10.53
N MET A 248 -5.09 -12.64 -9.67
CA MET A 248 -5.64 -13.54 -8.64
C MET A 248 -6.70 -14.51 -9.19
N ALA A 249 -7.16 -14.33 -10.45
CA ALA A 249 -8.18 -15.18 -11.05
C ALA A 249 -7.71 -16.66 -11.12
N PRO A 250 -8.61 -17.68 -11.04
CA PRO A 250 -10.08 -17.55 -10.97
C PRO A 250 -10.62 -17.28 -9.55
N LEU A 251 -9.83 -17.46 -8.48
CA LEU A 251 -10.29 -17.37 -7.09
C LEU A 251 -10.45 -15.92 -6.60
N GLY A 252 -9.87 -14.94 -7.32
CA GLY A 252 -9.87 -13.56 -6.91
C GLY A 252 -9.28 -13.37 -5.52
N THR A 253 -9.88 -12.51 -4.72
CA THR A 253 -9.43 -12.28 -3.34
C THR A 253 -9.78 -13.43 -2.38
N ALA A 254 -10.69 -14.35 -2.73
CA ALA A 254 -11.12 -15.44 -1.85
C ALA A 254 -10.11 -16.59 -1.71
N GLY A 255 -9.10 -16.63 -2.59
CA GLY A 255 -8.07 -17.66 -2.62
C GLY A 255 -6.80 -17.30 -1.81
N PRO A 256 -5.62 -17.59 -2.35
CA PRO A 256 -4.33 -17.45 -1.66
C PRO A 256 -4.06 -16.06 -1.10
N PHE A 257 -4.60 -15.01 -1.73
CA PHE A 257 -4.47 -13.64 -1.23
C PHE A 257 -5.10 -13.49 0.17
N ARG A 258 -6.35 -13.94 0.31
CA ARG A 258 -7.09 -13.89 1.57
C ARG A 258 -6.42 -14.73 2.64
N GLU A 259 -6.07 -15.96 2.29
CA GLU A 259 -5.46 -16.90 3.22
C GLU A 259 -4.15 -16.35 3.76
N THR A 260 -3.27 -15.85 2.88
CA THR A 260 -1.99 -15.25 3.27
C THR A 260 -2.20 -14.01 4.14
N LEU A 261 -3.11 -13.11 3.75
CA LEU A 261 -3.41 -11.90 4.51
C LEU A 261 -3.89 -12.22 5.93
N ALA A 262 -4.83 -13.15 6.06
CA ALA A 262 -5.38 -13.57 7.35
C ALA A 262 -4.29 -14.22 8.22
N ARG A 263 -3.48 -15.10 7.66
CA ARG A 263 -2.38 -15.77 8.38
C ARG A 263 -1.35 -14.77 8.92
N VAL A 264 -0.91 -13.84 8.07
CA VAL A 264 0.04 -12.79 8.47
C VAL A 264 -0.53 -11.94 9.62
N LEU A 265 -1.75 -11.44 9.48
CA LEU A 265 -2.37 -10.63 10.53
C LEU A 265 -2.59 -11.43 11.83
N THR A 266 -2.99 -12.71 11.74
CA THR A 266 -3.15 -13.57 12.89
C THR A 266 -1.81 -13.76 13.60
N ARG A 267 -0.73 -14.05 12.86
CA ARG A 267 0.59 -14.24 13.46
C ARG A 267 1.09 -12.96 14.17
N LEU A 268 0.97 -11.81 13.55
CA LEU A 268 1.39 -10.53 14.14
C LEU A 268 0.59 -10.15 15.39
N ARG A 269 -0.65 -10.65 15.53
CA ARG A 269 -1.49 -10.44 16.72
C ARG A 269 -1.13 -11.34 17.88
N LEU A 270 -0.49 -12.49 17.64
CA LEU A 270 -0.10 -13.41 18.70
C LEU A 270 1.05 -12.88 19.56
N ASP A 271 1.90 -12.05 18.99
CA ASP A 271 3.07 -11.47 19.67
C ASP A 271 3.27 -10.02 19.23
N PRO A 272 2.42 -9.10 19.70
CA PRO A 272 2.41 -7.71 19.25
C PRO A 272 3.47 -6.85 19.94
N ASP A 273 4.02 -7.26 21.08
CA ASP A 273 4.73 -6.38 22.00
C ASP A 273 5.99 -5.76 21.39
N VAL A 274 6.79 -6.55 20.68
CA VAL A 274 8.02 -6.06 20.03
C VAL A 274 7.69 -5.02 18.96
N LEU A 275 6.64 -5.28 18.16
CA LEU A 275 6.19 -4.38 17.13
C LEU A 275 5.64 -3.07 17.72
N LEU A 276 4.86 -3.18 18.80
CA LEU A 276 4.31 -2.02 19.51
C LEU A 276 5.40 -1.20 20.18
N ALA A 277 6.37 -1.83 20.83
CA ALA A 277 7.52 -1.14 21.42
C ALA A 277 8.33 -0.35 20.35
N ALA A 278 8.53 -0.94 19.18
CA ALA A 278 9.20 -0.24 18.07
C ALA A 278 8.37 0.97 17.59
N LEU A 279 7.05 0.83 17.47
CA LEU A 279 6.15 1.93 17.09
C LEU A 279 6.15 3.05 18.14
N GLU A 280 6.16 2.71 19.42
CA GLU A 280 6.24 3.69 20.52
C GLU A 280 7.57 4.46 20.51
N THR A 281 8.67 3.76 20.24
CA THR A 281 9.99 4.41 20.09
C THR A 281 9.98 5.41 18.92
N PHE A 282 9.32 5.07 17.81
CA PHE A 282 9.22 6.00 16.68
C PHE A 282 8.35 7.23 16.99
N ALA A 283 7.37 7.09 17.86
CA ALA A 283 6.56 8.22 18.31
C ALA A 283 7.35 9.21 19.19
N GLN A 284 8.34 8.73 19.94
CA GLN A 284 9.18 9.57 20.80
C GLN A 284 10.18 10.43 20.01
N GLU A 285 10.58 9.97 18.83
CA GLU A 285 11.51 10.69 17.95
C GLU A 285 10.86 10.99 16.60
N PRO A 286 9.90 11.89 16.51
CA PRO A 286 9.20 12.20 15.28
C PRO A 286 10.14 12.83 14.24
N THR A 287 9.89 12.54 12.97
CA THR A 287 10.61 13.16 11.85
C THR A 287 10.18 14.63 11.68
N LEU A 288 10.98 15.40 10.95
CA LEU A 288 10.66 16.81 10.63
C LEU A 288 9.32 16.93 9.89
N ASP A 289 9.00 15.98 9.03
CA ASP A 289 7.74 15.96 8.30
C ASP A 289 6.53 15.84 9.24
N TRP A 290 6.65 15.08 10.33
CA TRP A 290 5.59 14.95 11.32
C TRP A 290 5.31 16.26 12.07
N SER A 291 6.33 17.05 12.37
CA SER A 291 6.16 18.37 12.94
C SER A 291 5.37 19.30 12.00
N THR A 292 5.72 19.25 10.71
CA THR A 292 5.00 20.02 9.69
C THR A 292 3.55 19.55 9.52
N LEU A 293 3.31 18.25 9.61
CA LEU A 293 1.97 17.65 9.50
C LEU A 293 1.11 17.97 10.73
N ALA A 294 1.68 17.94 11.95
CA ALA A 294 0.98 18.32 13.17
C ALA A 294 0.52 19.79 13.10
N ASN A 295 1.39 20.69 12.65
CA ASN A 295 1.05 22.10 12.46
C ASN A 295 -0.08 22.30 11.43
N LYS A 296 -0.07 21.54 10.32
CA LYS A 296 -1.16 21.57 9.32
C LYS A 296 -2.47 21.06 9.91
N GLU A 297 -2.43 19.99 10.69
CA GLU A 297 -3.61 19.43 11.36
C GLU A 297 -4.22 20.43 12.35
N SER A 298 -3.39 21.09 13.17
CA SER A 298 -3.82 22.15 14.07
C SER A 298 -4.54 23.29 13.34
N GLY A 299 -3.98 23.77 12.23
CA GLY A 299 -4.59 24.82 11.41
C GLY A 299 -5.94 24.40 10.80
N SER A 300 -6.06 23.15 10.38
CA SER A 300 -7.30 22.62 9.80
C SER A 300 -8.42 22.44 10.83
N ARG A 301 -8.09 22.04 12.05
CA ARG A 301 -9.07 21.76 13.11
C ARG A 301 -9.41 23.00 13.96
N ARG A 302 -8.66 24.10 13.84
CA ARG A 302 -8.73 25.27 14.73
C ARG A 302 -8.53 24.89 16.22
N VAL A 303 -7.83 23.79 16.47
CA VAL A 303 -7.46 23.28 17.79
C VAL A 303 -5.98 22.98 17.74
N GLU A 304 -5.26 23.41 18.75
CA GLU A 304 -3.83 23.13 18.85
C GLU A 304 -3.64 21.63 19.09
N VAL A 305 -2.95 20.96 18.15
CA VAL A 305 -2.58 19.55 18.26
C VAL A 305 -1.09 19.52 18.55
N SER A 306 -0.73 19.06 19.74
CA SER A 306 0.69 18.89 20.07
C SER A 306 1.33 17.82 19.19
N LEU A 307 2.65 17.92 18.98
CA LEU A 307 3.37 16.88 18.21
C LEU A 307 3.27 15.52 18.91
N GLU A 308 3.24 15.51 20.24
CA GLU A 308 3.09 14.29 21.03
C GLU A 308 1.71 13.64 20.83
N ASP A 309 0.63 14.42 20.87
CA ASP A 309 -0.72 13.90 20.62
C ASP A 309 -0.88 13.41 19.19
N PHE A 310 -0.28 14.12 18.23
CA PHE A 310 -0.25 13.69 16.83
C PHE A 310 0.42 12.33 16.68
N THR A 311 1.61 12.16 17.25
CA THR A 311 2.39 10.92 17.14
C THR A 311 1.74 9.78 17.92
N ARG A 312 1.25 10.03 19.12
CA ARG A 312 0.52 9.05 19.94
C ARG A 312 -0.71 8.51 19.21
N GLY A 313 -1.51 9.39 18.62
CA GLY A 313 -2.69 8.99 17.85
C GLY A 313 -2.36 8.05 16.67
N ARG A 314 -1.17 8.17 16.07
CA ARG A 314 -0.71 7.28 14.99
C ARG A 314 -0.32 5.89 15.50
N VAL A 315 0.31 5.83 16.67
CA VAL A 315 0.65 4.54 17.31
C VAL A 315 -0.61 3.84 17.82
N ASP A 316 -1.53 4.58 18.45
CA ASP A 316 -2.79 4.01 18.95
C ASP A 316 -3.64 3.40 17.84
N MET A 317 -3.59 3.97 16.65
CA MET A 317 -4.20 3.41 15.46
C MET A 317 -3.63 2.03 15.10
N ALA A 318 -2.31 1.88 15.13
CA ALA A 318 -1.67 0.60 14.85
C ALA A 318 -1.97 -0.42 15.97
N LYS A 319 -1.97 0.00 17.23
CA LYS A 319 -2.38 -0.82 18.38
C LYS A 319 -3.79 -1.37 18.20
N GLU A 320 -4.74 -0.53 17.83
CA GLU A 320 -6.13 -0.95 17.61
C GLU A 320 -6.26 -1.97 16.47
N LYS A 321 -5.55 -1.76 15.37
CA LYS A 321 -5.53 -2.70 14.24
C LYS A 321 -4.92 -4.05 14.64
N LEU A 322 -3.84 -4.05 15.43
CA LEU A 322 -3.23 -5.25 16.00
C LEU A 322 -4.16 -5.95 16.99
N ALA A 323 -4.88 -5.21 17.83
CA ALA A 323 -5.87 -5.76 18.75
C ALA A 323 -7.09 -6.36 18.03
N GLY A 324 -7.18 -6.23 16.72
CA GLY A 324 -8.27 -6.77 15.91
C GLY A 324 -9.49 -5.86 15.86
N GLY A 325 -9.31 -4.55 16.06
CA GLY A 325 -10.37 -3.57 15.91
C GLY A 325 -11.08 -3.69 14.56
N ASN A 326 -12.39 -3.47 14.56
CA ASN A 326 -13.20 -3.57 13.36
C ASN A 326 -12.75 -2.54 12.31
N PRO A 327 -12.29 -2.94 11.11
CA PRO A 327 -11.79 -2.03 10.10
C PRO A 327 -12.81 -0.97 9.68
N SER A 328 -14.09 -1.32 9.60
CA SER A 328 -15.16 -0.37 9.26
C SER A 328 -15.33 0.70 10.34
N ALA A 329 -15.24 0.31 11.62
CA ALA A 329 -15.31 1.26 12.75
C ALA A 329 -14.08 2.19 12.79
N ILE A 330 -12.89 1.65 12.53
CA ILE A 330 -11.66 2.42 12.41
C ILE A 330 -11.78 3.46 11.28
N MET A 331 -12.23 3.03 10.09
CA MET A 331 -12.44 3.92 8.95
C MET A 331 -13.52 4.98 9.22
N ALA A 332 -14.62 4.60 9.87
CA ALA A 332 -15.69 5.54 10.21
C ALA A 332 -15.20 6.67 11.14
N ARG A 333 -14.28 6.36 12.06
CA ARG A 333 -13.66 7.40 12.90
C ARG A 333 -12.78 8.36 12.10
N TYR A 334 -11.98 7.85 11.15
CA TYR A 334 -11.22 8.72 10.25
C TYR A 334 -12.12 9.67 9.48
N ILE A 335 -13.23 9.16 8.95
CA ILE A 335 -14.21 9.94 8.22
C ILE A 335 -14.75 11.08 9.08
N LYS A 336 -15.14 10.79 10.33
CA LYS A 336 -15.63 11.82 11.28
C LYS A 336 -14.55 12.83 11.64
N ILE A 337 -13.34 12.36 11.98
CA ILE A 337 -12.21 13.21 12.36
C ILE A 337 -11.85 14.20 11.25
N PHE A 338 -11.95 13.79 9.98
CA PHE A 338 -11.55 14.61 8.85
C PHE A 338 -12.74 15.27 8.12
N HIS A 339 -13.93 15.28 8.71
CA HIS A 339 -15.16 15.79 8.07
C HIS A 339 -15.44 15.18 6.68
N LEU A 340 -15.03 13.93 6.49
CA LEU A 340 -15.22 13.19 5.25
C LEU A 340 -16.59 12.48 5.19
N GLU A 341 -17.50 12.81 6.07
CA GLU A 341 -18.84 12.18 6.17
C GLU A 341 -19.58 12.17 4.84
N THR A 342 -19.39 13.23 4.06
CA THR A 342 -19.98 13.37 2.72
C THR A 342 -19.48 12.28 1.75
N ILE A 343 -18.25 11.77 1.90
CA ILE A 343 -17.64 10.75 1.02
C ILE A 343 -18.21 9.36 1.35
N PHE A 344 -18.37 9.06 2.64
CA PHE A 344 -18.76 7.73 3.10
C PHE A 344 -20.26 7.43 2.89
N ILE A 345 -21.11 8.43 3.06
CA ILE A 345 -22.54 8.32 2.76
C ILE A 345 -22.74 7.97 1.28
N SER A 346 -21.94 8.59 0.41
CA SER A 346 -21.94 8.29 -1.03
C SER A 346 -21.57 6.85 -1.37
N CYS A 347 -20.58 6.27 -0.69
CA CYS A 347 -20.22 4.86 -0.93
C CYS A 347 -21.33 3.91 -0.45
N ARG A 348 -22.02 4.23 0.63
CA ARG A 348 -23.13 3.43 1.15
C ARG A 348 -24.42 3.56 0.31
N GLU A 349 -24.72 4.77 -0.15
CA GLU A 349 -25.88 5.03 -0.99
C GLU A 349 -25.70 4.46 -2.41
N LEU A 350 -24.48 4.48 -2.95
CA LEU A 350 -24.14 3.78 -4.19
C LEU A 350 -24.28 2.27 -4.09
N GLU A 351 -24.01 1.67 -2.92
CA GLU A 351 -24.27 0.25 -2.66
C GLU A 351 -25.78 -0.08 -2.58
N SER A 352 -26.61 0.85 -2.08
CA SER A 352 -28.06 0.65 -1.92
C SER A 352 -28.88 1.03 -3.15
N GLY A 353 -28.41 1.98 -3.98
CA GLY A 353 -29.12 2.49 -5.16
C GLY A 353 -28.84 1.73 -6.46
N LEU A 354 -27.74 1.02 -6.56
CA LEU A 354 -27.40 0.15 -7.70
C LEU A 354 -27.83 -1.27 -7.34
N GLY A 355 -29.02 -1.68 -7.83
CA GLY A 355 -29.59 -3.00 -7.59
C GLY A 355 -28.57 -4.13 -7.55
N SER A 356 -28.73 -5.00 -6.60
CA SER A 356 -27.84 -5.99 -6.00
C SER A 356 -27.02 -6.93 -6.92
N HIS A 357 -27.09 -6.79 -8.24
CA HIS A 357 -26.54 -7.81 -9.16
C HIS A 357 -25.23 -7.45 -9.86
N ARG A 358 -24.73 -6.22 -9.81
CA ARG A 358 -23.50 -5.84 -10.54
C ARG A 358 -22.31 -5.37 -9.70
N TRP A 359 -22.51 -5.07 -8.42
CA TRP A 359 -21.44 -4.55 -7.54
C TRP A 359 -20.67 -5.63 -6.74
N GLN A 360 -20.97 -6.91 -6.96
CA GLN A 360 -20.25 -8.01 -6.30
C GLN A 360 -18.75 -8.08 -6.63
N GLY A 361 -18.27 -7.38 -7.68
CA GLY A 361 -16.86 -7.39 -8.08
C GLY A 361 -15.94 -6.45 -7.28
N GLN A 362 -16.37 -5.25 -6.90
CA GLN A 362 -15.47 -4.29 -6.24
C GLN A 362 -15.90 -3.91 -4.81
N GLY A 363 -17.14 -3.57 -4.58
CA GLY A 363 -17.67 -3.34 -3.21
C GLY A 363 -17.70 -4.63 -2.40
N GLY A 364 -17.99 -5.76 -3.04
CA GLY A 364 -17.90 -7.10 -2.45
C GLY A 364 -16.49 -7.50 -2.02
N ALA A 365 -15.46 -7.07 -2.74
CA ALA A 365 -14.07 -7.32 -2.37
C ALA A 365 -13.68 -6.52 -1.12
N LEU A 366 -14.07 -5.25 -1.04
CA LEU A 366 -13.85 -4.42 0.14
C LEU A 366 -14.67 -4.92 1.35
N ARG A 367 -15.95 -5.27 1.17
CA ARG A 367 -16.76 -5.87 2.23
C ARG A 367 -16.20 -7.22 2.69
N ARG A 368 -15.75 -8.06 1.75
CA ARG A 368 -15.15 -9.35 2.09
C ARG A 368 -13.79 -9.20 2.75
N THR A 369 -12.98 -8.22 2.36
CA THR A 369 -11.70 -7.94 3.02
C THR A 369 -11.93 -7.41 4.45
N VAL A 370 -12.96 -6.60 4.66
CA VAL A 370 -13.40 -6.13 5.98
C VAL A 370 -13.95 -7.30 6.82
N GLN A 371 -14.83 -8.15 6.26
CA GLN A 371 -15.33 -9.37 6.92
C GLN A 371 -14.23 -10.39 7.24
N LEU A 372 -13.14 -10.38 6.48
CA LEU A 372 -11.99 -11.24 6.69
C LEU A 372 -11.25 -10.98 8.00
N VAL A 373 -11.24 -9.72 8.39
CA VAL A 373 -10.67 -9.30 9.68
C VAL A 373 -11.67 -9.56 10.83
N GLU A 374 -12.97 -9.56 10.55
CA GLU A 374 -14.04 -9.85 11.53
C GLU A 374 -14.19 -11.35 11.86
N GLY A 375 -13.93 -12.25 10.90
CA GLY A 375 -14.14 -13.70 11.05
C GLY A 375 -13.13 -14.44 11.91
N GLY A 376 -12.13 -13.77 12.50
CA GLY A 376 -11.06 -14.37 13.29
C GLY A 376 -11.39 -14.65 14.77
N ARG A 377 -12.66 -14.69 15.18
CA ARG A 377 -13.01 -15.25 16.50
C ARG A 377 -12.91 -16.78 16.42
N VAL A 378 -11.82 -17.31 16.88
CA VAL A 378 -11.66 -18.73 17.22
C VAL A 378 -12.66 -19.06 18.32
N GLY A 379 -13.71 -19.80 17.98
CA GLY A 379 -14.56 -20.44 18.96
C GLY A 379 -13.72 -21.38 19.81
N GLY A 380 -13.61 -21.10 21.10
CA GLY A 380 -13.03 -22.03 22.06
C GLY A 380 -13.82 -23.36 22.06
N PRO A 381 -13.19 -24.48 22.44
CA PRO A 381 -13.82 -25.78 22.41
C PRO A 381 -14.97 -25.80 23.39
N GLY A 382 -16.19 -25.96 22.87
CA GLY A 382 -17.37 -26.21 23.66
C GLY A 382 -17.18 -27.49 24.49
N ARG A 383 -17.27 -27.39 25.80
CA ARG A 383 -17.39 -28.53 26.69
C ARG A 383 -18.62 -29.34 26.27
N ARG A 384 -18.41 -30.59 25.94
CA ARG A 384 -19.48 -31.58 25.89
C ARG A 384 -19.91 -31.83 27.33
N GLU A 385 -21.11 -31.42 27.69
CA GLU A 385 -21.81 -31.99 28.85
C GLU A 385 -22.36 -33.36 28.43
N GLU A 386 -21.80 -34.39 29.03
CA GLU A 386 -22.46 -35.69 29.12
C GLU A 386 -23.59 -35.55 30.14
N GLY A 387 -24.79 -35.87 29.72
CA GLY A 387 -25.96 -35.92 30.59
C GLY A 387 -27.02 -36.84 30.03
N ARG A 388 -26.97 -38.08 30.48
CA ARG A 388 -28.02 -39.13 30.50
C ARG A 388 -28.92 -39.26 29.29
#